data_7303b0cde816a1431abf3ea3a78956d4
#
_entry.id   7303b0cde816a1431abf3ea3a78956d4
#
_cell.length_a   1.000
_cell.length_b   1.000
_cell.length_c   1.000
_cell.angle_alpha   90.00
_cell.angle_beta   90.00
_cell.angle_gamma   90.00
#
_symmetry.space_group_name_H-M   'P 1'
#
loop_
_entity.id
_entity.type
_entity.pdbx_description
1 polymer ?
#
loop_
_entity_poly.entity_id
_entity_poly.type
_entity_poly.pdbx_seq_one_letter_code
_entity_poly.pdbx_strand_id
1 'polypeptide(L)'
;MPEVRKERTGWRDDSLSERHRLWGWDTPAVDLDFLFLEYDRGKAVALVEYKHEMAPPQIAAHPTYQAMRDLADRAGIPFFACRYKGDFSSFLVVPLNDISKRRLPERMTMTECGWVSFLYKIRGRIVPSNLLKELLNTRI
;
A
#
# COMPACT_ATOMS: atom_id res chain seq x y z
N MET A 1 -3.49 -7.11 -20.62
CA MET A 1 -3.73 -6.51 -19.30
C MET A 1 -5.01 -5.71 -19.30
N PRO A 2 -5.83 -5.83 -18.28
CA PRO A 2 -6.97 -4.95 -18.17
C PRO A 2 -6.50 -3.51 -18.04
N GLU A 3 -7.25 -2.61 -18.65
CA GLU A 3 -6.97 -1.18 -18.50
C GLU A 3 -7.14 -0.75 -17.06
N VAL A 4 -6.28 0.15 -16.61
CA VAL A 4 -6.43 0.80 -15.31
C VAL A 4 -7.65 1.71 -15.40
N ARG A 5 -8.68 1.39 -14.64
CA ARG A 5 -9.89 2.20 -14.60
C ARG A 5 -9.71 3.33 -13.60
N LYS A 6 -10.12 4.52 -14.00
CA LYS A 6 -10.28 5.61 -13.06
C LYS A 6 -11.40 5.27 -12.07
N GLU A 7 -11.36 5.85 -10.90
CA GLU A 7 -12.45 5.77 -9.95
C GLU A 7 -13.78 6.04 -10.65
N ARG A 8 -14.78 5.18 -10.38
CA ARG A 8 -16.03 5.16 -11.13
C ARG A 8 -16.73 6.49 -11.21
N THR A 9 -16.63 7.31 -10.18
CA THR A 9 -17.38 8.55 -10.10
C THR A 9 -16.47 9.77 -9.99
N GLY A 10 -15.21 9.60 -9.62
CA GLY A 10 -14.36 10.73 -9.24
C GLY A 10 -14.95 11.54 -8.09
N TRP A 11 -16.01 11.04 -7.46
CA TRP A 11 -16.74 11.73 -6.42
C TRP A 11 -16.47 11.10 -5.06
N ARG A 12 -16.21 11.94 -4.08
CA ARG A 12 -15.96 11.53 -2.71
C ARG A 12 -16.99 12.17 -1.79
N ASP A 13 -17.62 11.37 -0.94
CA ASP A 13 -18.58 11.85 0.01
C ASP A 13 -17.92 12.39 1.27
N ASP A 14 -17.62 13.67 1.26
CA ASP A 14 -17.01 14.33 2.42
C ASP A 14 -17.97 14.42 3.61
N SER A 15 -19.28 14.39 3.35
CA SER A 15 -20.28 14.50 4.43
C SER A 15 -20.27 13.30 5.35
N LEU A 16 -19.96 12.10 4.84
CA LEU A 16 -19.84 10.91 5.68
C LEU A 16 -18.64 11.02 6.63
N SER A 17 -17.52 11.54 6.15
CA SER A 17 -16.36 11.78 7.00
C SER A 17 -16.65 12.77 8.11
N GLU A 18 -17.40 13.83 7.81
CA GLU A 18 -17.85 14.79 8.82
C GLU A 18 -18.78 14.14 9.84
N ARG A 19 -19.70 13.30 9.40
CA ARG A 19 -20.57 12.54 10.30
C ARG A 19 -19.80 11.65 11.24
N HIS A 20 -18.78 10.94 10.75
CA HIS A 20 -17.91 10.14 11.60
C HIS A 20 -17.24 10.97 12.70
N ARG A 21 -16.84 12.19 12.40
CA ARG A 21 -16.29 13.10 13.41
C ARG A 21 -17.32 13.51 14.44
N LEU A 22 -18.55 13.70 14.02
CA LEU A 22 -19.67 14.01 14.93
C LEU A 22 -19.99 12.83 15.86
N TRP A 23 -19.89 11.61 15.35
CA TRP A 23 -20.13 10.41 16.16
C TRP A 23 -19.03 10.20 17.22
N GLY A 24 -17.88 10.83 16.98
CA GLY A 24 -16.88 11.07 18.02
C GLY A 24 -16.02 9.87 18.37
N TRP A 25 -15.57 9.90 19.59
CA TRP A 25 -14.54 8.99 20.11
C TRP A 25 -14.97 7.53 20.20
N ASP A 26 -16.27 7.27 20.26
CA ASP A 26 -16.80 5.91 20.43
C ASP A 26 -16.78 5.10 19.15
N THR A 27 -16.54 5.73 18.01
CA THR A 27 -16.49 5.07 16.70
C THR A 27 -15.28 5.48 15.87
N PRO A 28 -14.06 5.38 16.44
CA PRO A 28 -12.87 5.75 15.65
C PRO A 28 -12.67 4.81 14.46
N ALA A 29 -12.34 5.38 13.33
CA ALA A 29 -12.12 4.64 12.10
C ALA A 29 -10.92 5.22 11.33
N VAL A 30 -10.25 4.39 10.54
CA VAL A 30 -9.17 4.82 9.68
C VAL A 30 -9.39 4.24 8.28
N ASP A 31 -8.94 4.98 7.27
CA ASP A 31 -8.93 4.48 5.91
C ASP A 31 -7.73 3.55 5.70
N LEU A 32 -7.92 2.51 4.93
CA LEU A 32 -6.83 1.70 4.44
C LEU A 32 -6.38 2.26 3.09
N ASP A 33 -5.08 2.53 2.92
CA ASP A 33 -4.59 3.08 1.66
C ASP A 33 -4.73 2.07 0.53
N PHE A 34 -4.04 0.95 0.64
CA PHE A 34 -4.06 -0.04 -0.43
C PHE A 34 -4.10 -1.45 0.13
N LEU A 35 -5.16 -2.15 -0.18
CA LEU A 35 -5.25 -3.58 0.00
C LEU A 35 -5.00 -4.23 -1.37
N PHE A 36 -3.83 -4.84 -1.53
CA PHE A 36 -3.50 -5.57 -2.74
C PHE A 36 -4.19 -6.93 -2.73
N LEU A 37 -4.72 -7.33 -3.87
CA LEU A 37 -5.51 -8.55 -3.95
C LEU A 37 -5.18 -9.36 -5.20
N GLU A 38 -5.42 -10.65 -5.12
CA GLU A 38 -5.50 -11.51 -6.27
C GLU A 38 -6.95 -11.44 -6.75
N TYR A 39 -7.17 -10.63 -7.78
CA TYR A 39 -8.52 -10.26 -8.21
C TYR A 39 -9.37 -11.46 -8.60
N ASP A 40 -8.79 -12.39 -9.36
CA ASP A 40 -9.52 -13.55 -9.88
C ASP A 40 -10.02 -14.48 -8.77
N ARG A 41 -9.35 -14.49 -7.63
CA ARG A 41 -9.67 -15.34 -6.49
C ARG A 41 -10.38 -14.60 -5.36
N GLY A 42 -10.51 -13.30 -5.48
CA GLY A 42 -11.05 -12.48 -4.40
C GLY A 42 -10.25 -12.58 -3.10
N LYS A 43 -8.93 -12.70 -3.19
CA LYS A 43 -8.06 -12.90 -2.04
C LYS A 43 -7.20 -11.69 -1.74
N ALA A 44 -7.17 -11.26 -0.48
CA ALA A 44 -6.21 -10.25 -0.02
C ALA A 44 -4.80 -10.85 -0.01
N VAL A 45 -3.80 -10.11 -0.50
CA VAL A 45 -2.41 -10.57 -0.56
C VAL A 45 -1.41 -9.70 0.17
N ALA A 46 -1.71 -8.42 0.37
CA ALA A 46 -0.85 -7.52 1.13
C ALA A 46 -1.58 -6.25 1.52
N LEU A 47 -1.18 -5.66 2.63
CA LEU A 47 -1.64 -4.35 3.06
C LEU A 47 -0.46 -3.38 3.00
N VAL A 48 -0.63 -2.24 2.32
CA VAL A 48 0.42 -1.24 2.16
C VAL A 48 -0.12 0.14 2.52
N GLU A 49 0.59 0.82 3.41
CA GLU A 49 0.34 2.21 3.77
C GLU A 49 1.37 3.09 3.08
N TYR A 50 0.93 3.95 2.16
CA TYR A 50 1.83 4.85 1.45
C TYR A 50 1.95 6.19 2.16
N LYS A 51 3.15 6.75 2.16
CA LYS A 51 3.42 8.12 2.62
C LYS A 51 4.27 8.86 1.60
N HIS A 52 3.83 10.04 1.21
CA HIS A 52 4.63 10.93 0.38
C HIS A 52 5.87 11.39 1.14
N GLU A 53 6.97 11.63 0.45
CA GLU A 53 8.23 12.06 1.08
C GLU A 53 8.09 13.31 1.95
N MET A 54 7.14 14.18 1.62
CA MET A 54 6.90 15.43 2.36
C MET A 54 5.94 15.24 3.53
N ALA A 55 5.32 14.08 3.67
CA ALA A 55 4.41 13.83 4.78
C ALA A 55 5.19 13.70 6.09
N PRO A 56 4.60 14.14 7.23
CA PRO A 56 5.25 13.95 8.53
C PRO A 56 5.51 12.47 8.79
N PRO A 57 6.68 12.12 9.37
CA PRO A 57 6.94 10.73 9.71
C PRO A 57 5.98 10.23 10.78
N GLN A 58 5.51 8.99 10.64
CA GLN A 58 4.73 8.33 11.66
C GLN A 58 5.53 7.17 12.25
N ILE A 59 5.36 6.97 13.56
CA ILE A 59 6.03 5.87 14.25
C ILE A 59 5.20 4.59 14.14
N ALA A 60 5.88 3.45 14.06
CA ALA A 60 5.23 2.15 13.93
C ALA A 60 4.32 1.81 15.13
N ALA A 61 4.57 2.41 16.28
CA ALA A 61 3.75 2.23 17.48
C ALA A 61 2.46 3.05 17.49
N HIS A 62 2.22 3.90 16.48
CA HIS A 62 1.00 4.67 16.39
C HIS A 62 -0.22 3.74 16.34
N PRO A 63 -1.32 4.06 17.07
CA PRO A 63 -2.50 3.18 17.12
C PRO A 63 -3.04 2.77 15.75
N THR A 64 -3.00 3.65 14.76
CA THR A 64 -3.42 3.35 13.40
C THR A 64 -2.59 2.19 12.80
N TYR A 65 -1.26 2.25 12.96
CA TYR A 65 -0.38 1.20 12.46
C TYR A 65 -0.52 -0.09 13.26
N GLN A 66 -0.78 0.01 14.56
CA GLN A 66 -1.05 -1.17 15.37
C GLN A 66 -2.32 -1.89 14.92
N ALA A 67 -3.39 -1.13 14.62
CA ALA A 67 -4.64 -1.70 14.13
C ALA A 67 -4.47 -2.35 12.76
N MET A 68 -3.71 -1.72 11.85
CA MET A 68 -3.42 -2.27 10.53
C MET A 68 -2.58 -3.55 10.64
N ARG A 69 -1.60 -3.56 11.53
CA ARG A 69 -0.78 -4.73 11.79
C ARG A 69 -1.63 -5.88 12.33
N ASP A 70 -2.50 -5.60 13.29
CA ASP A 70 -3.40 -6.59 13.84
C ASP A 70 -4.29 -7.20 12.76
N LEU A 71 -4.86 -6.36 11.90
CA LEU A 71 -5.67 -6.82 10.78
C LEU A 71 -4.87 -7.72 9.82
N ALA A 72 -3.68 -7.28 9.43
CA ALA A 72 -2.81 -8.03 8.53
C ALA A 72 -2.39 -9.38 9.15
N ASP A 73 -2.05 -9.38 10.43
CA ASP A 73 -1.67 -10.61 11.15
C ASP A 73 -2.83 -11.60 11.21
N ARG A 74 -4.04 -11.12 11.52
CA ARG A 74 -5.23 -11.97 11.53
C ARG A 74 -5.56 -12.54 10.17
N ALA A 75 -5.35 -11.75 9.11
CA ALA A 75 -5.57 -12.19 7.73
C ALA A 75 -4.44 -13.08 7.20
N GLY A 76 -3.31 -13.14 7.88
CA GLY A 76 -2.15 -13.89 7.42
C GLY A 76 -1.45 -13.26 6.23
N ILE A 77 -1.49 -11.93 6.09
CA ILE A 77 -0.88 -11.21 4.97
C ILE A 77 0.23 -10.27 5.45
N PRO A 78 1.20 -9.95 4.58
CA PRO A 78 2.25 -8.99 4.91
C PRO A 78 1.68 -7.56 4.97
N PHE A 79 2.25 -6.77 5.89
CA PHE A 79 1.97 -5.35 6.03
C PHE A 79 3.26 -4.56 5.84
N PHE A 80 3.24 -3.61 4.91
CA PHE A 80 4.36 -2.73 4.61
C PHE A 80 3.94 -1.27 4.73
N ALA A 81 4.86 -0.43 5.20
CA ALA A 81 4.79 1.01 4.96
C ALA A 81 5.72 1.34 3.80
N CYS A 82 5.30 2.24 2.94
CA CYS A 82 6.08 2.62 1.77
C CYS A 82 6.11 4.14 1.66
N ARG A 83 7.32 4.72 1.81
CA ARG A 83 7.52 6.16 1.66
C ARG A 83 8.08 6.42 0.27
N TYR A 84 7.39 7.25 -0.52
CA TYR A 84 7.75 7.45 -1.92
C TYR A 84 8.08 8.90 -2.22
N LYS A 85 8.97 9.10 -3.21
CA LYS A 85 9.24 10.42 -3.76
C LYS A 85 8.16 10.82 -4.75
N GLY A 86 7.83 12.11 -4.80
CA GLY A 86 6.76 12.62 -5.65
C GLY A 86 6.97 12.37 -7.14
N ASP A 87 8.23 12.20 -7.59
CA ASP A 87 8.56 11.84 -8.97
C ASP A 87 8.60 10.32 -9.22
N PHE A 88 8.27 9.51 -8.19
CA PHE A 88 8.28 8.04 -8.23
C PHE A 88 9.65 7.42 -8.50
N SER A 89 10.74 8.15 -8.24
CA SER A 89 12.09 7.64 -8.45
C SER A 89 12.56 6.70 -7.34
N SER A 90 11.91 6.75 -6.17
CA SER A 90 12.37 6.00 -5.00
C SER A 90 11.20 5.62 -4.10
N PHE A 91 11.24 4.39 -3.62
CA PHE A 91 10.27 3.82 -2.69
C PHE A 91 11.03 3.18 -1.52
N LEU A 92 10.91 3.77 -0.35
CA LEU A 92 11.46 3.16 0.87
C LEU A 92 10.41 2.24 1.47
N VAL A 93 10.65 0.94 1.38
CA VAL A 93 9.72 -0.09 1.83
C VAL A 93 10.14 -0.61 3.19
N VAL A 94 9.23 -0.55 4.15
CA VAL A 94 9.48 -0.94 5.53
C VAL A 94 8.53 -2.08 5.92
N PRO A 95 9.05 -3.27 6.25
CA PRO A 95 8.20 -4.36 6.72
C PRO A 95 7.72 -4.05 8.14
N LEU A 96 6.42 -4.21 8.40
CA LEU A 96 5.82 -3.84 9.69
C LEU A 96 5.21 -5.01 10.47
N ASN A 97 5.19 -6.21 9.91
CA ASN A 97 4.79 -7.40 10.66
C ASN A 97 5.72 -8.58 10.35
N ASP A 98 5.57 -9.67 11.09
CA ASP A 98 6.46 -10.83 10.91
C ASP A 98 6.32 -11.47 9.54
N ILE A 99 5.10 -11.47 9.00
CA ILE A 99 4.84 -12.03 7.67
C ILE A 99 5.58 -11.22 6.61
N SER A 100 5.55 -9.89 6.70
CA SER A 100 6.26 -9.03 5.75
C SER A 100 7.78 -9.18 5.87
N LYS A 101 8.29 -9.41 7.08
CA LYS A 101 9.73 -9.60 7.31
C LYS A 101 10.26 -10.89 6.69
N ARG A 102 9.41 -11.87 6.46
CA ARG A 102 9.80 -13.09 5.72
C ARG A 102 10.03 -12.79 4.25
N ARG A 103 9.32 -11.79 3.70
CA ARG A 103 9.46 -11.35 2.31
C ARG A 103 10.57 -10.33 2.14
N LEU A 104 10.73 -9.45 3.14
CA LEU A 104 11.68 -8.35 3.15
C LEU A 104 12.20 -8.21 4.58
N PRO A 105 13.32 -8.88 4.95
CA PRO A 105 13.80 -8.89 6.34
C PRO A 105 14.13 -7.51 6.91
N GLU A 106 14.60 -6.59 6.06
CA GLU A 106 14.97 -5.24 6.46
C GLU A 106 14.39 -4.23 5.47
N ARG A 107 14.23 -2.99 5.93
CA ARG A 107 13.79 -1.90 5.06
C ARG A 107 14.74 -1.78 3.87
N MET A 108 14.18 -1.44 2.72
CA MET A 108 14.94 -1.34 1.48
C MET A 108 14.41 -0.20 0.62
N THR A 109 15.32 0.57 0.06
CA THR A 109 14.97 1.55 -0.97
C THR A 109 14.96 0.87 -2.32
N MET A 110 13.86 1.02 -3.04
CA MET A 110 13.64 0.41 -4.36
C MET A 110 13.38 1.46 -5.40
N THR A 111 13.73 1.14 -6.65
CA THR A 111 13.23 1.88 -7.81
C THR A 111 11.75 1.53 -8.02
N GLU A 112 11.06 2.29 -8.87
CA GLU A 112 9.67 1.95 -9.22
C GLU A 112 9.57 0.56 -9.84
N CYS A 113 10.45 0.23 -10.77
CA CYS A 113 10.48 -1.12 -11.35
C CYS A 113 10.71 -2.19 -10.30
N GLY A 114 11.59 -1.94 -9.34
CA GLY A 114 11.85 -2.86 -8.23
C GLY A 114 10.65 -3.05 -7.34
N TRP A 115 9.99 -1.97 -6.97
CA TRP A 115 8.79 -2.01 -6.14
C TRP A 115 7.64 -2.75 -6.84
N VAL A 116 7.38 -2.42 -8.09
CA VAL A 116 6.32 -3.07 -8.87
C VAL A 116 6.62 -4.56 -9.06
N SER A 117 7.86 -4.91 -9.35
CA SER A 117 8.27 -6.32 -9.46
C SER A 117 8.05 -7.07 -8.15
N PHE A 118 8.36 -6.43 -7.02
CA PHE A 118 8.15 -7.00 -5.70
C PHE A 118 6.67 -7.25 -5.41
N LEU A 119 5.79 -6.31 -5.78
CA LEU A 119 4.34 -6.48 -5.63
C LEU A 119 3.81 -7.66 -6.45
N TYR A 120 4.28 -7.82 -7.69
CA TYR A 120 3.92 -8.98 -8.50
C TYR A 120 4.39 -10.29 -7.87
N LYS A 121 5.60 -10.29 -7.34
CA LYS A 121 6.17 -11.47 -6.67
C LYS A 121 5.36 -11.88 -5.45
N ILE A 122 4.86 -10.92 -4.67
CA ILE A 122 3.98 -11.19 -3.53
C ILE A 122 2.71 -11.93 -3.99
N ARG A 123 2.21 -11.60 -5.17
CA ARG A 123 1.06 -12.29 -5.77
C ARG A 123 1.43 -13.65 -6.37
N GLY A 124 2.70 -14.03 -6.34
CA GLY A 124 3.16 -15.26 -7.00
C GLY A 124 3.20 -15.13 -8.53
N ARG A 125 3.33 -13.93 -9.05
CA ARG A 125 3.36 -13.66 -10.49
C ARG A 125 4.65 -12.94 -10.89
N ILE A 126 4.97 -13.01 -12.17
CA ILE A 126 6.11 -12.29 -12.75
C ILE A 126 5.57 -11.04 -13.43
N VAL A 127 6.22 -9.90 -13.17
CA VAL A 127 5.83 -8.63 -13.78
C VAL A 127 6.05 -8.70 -15.30
N PRO A 128 5.07 -8.25 -16.12
CA PRO A 128 5.26 -8.23 -17.58
C PRO A 128 6.41 -7.30 -17.99
N SER A 129 7.24 -7.76 -18.93
CA SER A 129 8.39 -6.98 -19.39
C SER A 129 7.97 -5.67 -20.09
N ASN A 130 6.82 -5.64 -20.76
CA ASN A 130 6.31 -4.43 -21.38
C ASN A 130 5.94 -3.36 -20.34
N LEU A 131 5.43 -3.76 -19.16
CA LEU A 131 5.15 -2.82 -18.08
C LEU A 131 6.44 -2.21 -17.55
N LEU A 132 7.49 -3.02 -17.34
CA LEU A 132 8.78 -2.50 -16.89
C LEU A 132 9.38 -1.52 -17.88
N LYS A 133 9.28 -1.79 -19.18
CA LYS A 133 9.74 -0.87 -20.22
C LYS A 133 8.98 0.45 -20.19
N GLU A 134 7.67 0.39 -20.01
CA GLU A 134 6.83 1.58 -19.92
C GLU A 134 7.20 2.43 -18.71
N LEU A 135 7.43 1.82 -17.55
CA LEU A 135 7.85 2.54 -16.35
C LEU A 135 9.20 3.23 -16.53
N LEU A 136 10.14 2.59 -17.23
CA LEU A 136 11.44 3.19 -17.53
C LEU A 136 11.30 4.37 -18.50
N ASN A 137 10.42 4.27 -19.50
CA ASN A 137 10.26 5.31 -20.52
C ASN A 137 9.57 6.57 -19.97
N THR A 138 8.75 6.46 -18.94
CA THR A 138 8.05 7.62 -18.36
C THR A 138 8.96 8.51 -17.52
N ARG A 139 10.24 8.14 -17.36
CA ARG A 139 11.18 8.83 -16.49
C ARG A 139 12.26 9.61 -17.21
N ILE A 140 12.08 9.89 -18.44
CA ILE A 140 13.06 10.65 -19.21
C ILE A 140 13.08 12.12 -18.81
#